data_23ae98d374a3afcae68ad2957b9f2efe
#
_entry.id   23ae98d374a3afcae68ad2957b9f2efe
#
_cell.length_a   1.000
_cell.length_b   1.000
_cell.length_c   1.000
_cell.angle_alpha   90.00
_cell.angle_beta   90.00
_cell.angle_gamma   90.00
#
_symmetry.space_group_name_H-M   'P 1'
#
loop_
_entity.id
_entity.type
_entity.pdbx_description
1 polymer ?
#
loop_
_entity_poly.entity_id
_entity_poly.type
_entity_poly.pdbx_seq_one_letter_code
_entity_poly.pdbx_strand_id
1 'polypeptide(L)'
;MFDKIPISHKPEETKIALLAGGSSGERPISLKSAEGAKEALEQAGYQVTQLDPAEAADLKALIDGGFDVAFLALHGKGGEDGAIQGFLQTIGLPYTCSGIWGSAVAIDKTKAKVFYREEGIPTPAGMTIARGDAYDVADVVAKLGDKVAVKAATEGSSIGVYIVEGADEIGRALKDGLDIDTKVLVEQFVKGTELTCVVMGSGDSAQALPVIEIIPQNASYDFESKYAPGGSEHVCPARIDDASTAAVQKHAVAAHNALGCEGVTRTDFLLEENGDMWALETNTVPGMTATSLLPDAARAVGVSFPELATMMVQMALDADR
;
A
#
# COMPACT_ATOMS: atom_id res chain seq x y z
N MET A 1 -12.82 14.10 14.27
CA MET A 1 -13.68 14.22 13.05
C MET A 1 -12.71 14.34 11.90
N PHE A 2 -12.90 13.61 10.79
CA PHE A 2 -12.00 13.69 9.66
C PHE A 2 -12.20 15.03 8.93
N ASP A 3 -11.11 15.79 8.73
CA ASP A 3 -11.16 17.10 8.09
C ASP A 3 -11.01 16.92 6.59
N LYS A 4 -12.08 17.30 5.84
CA LYS A 4 -12.04 17.22 4.37
C LYS A 4 -11.05 18.24 3.80
N ILE A 5 -10.29 17.83 2.80
CA ILE A 5 -9.37 18.70 2.08
C ILE A 5 -10.15 19.68 1.22
N PRO A 6 -9.86 20.99 1.30
CA PRO A 6 -10.57 21.99 0.50
C PRO A 6 -10.27 21.83 -1.00
N ILE A 7 -11.20 22.22 -1.85
CA ILE A 7 -11.03 22.26 -3.30
C ILE A 7 -10.41 23.62 -3.66
N SER A 8 -9.13 23.60 -4.02
CA SER A 8 -8.35 24.79 -4.48
C SER A 8 -8.29 24.86 -6.02
N HIS A 9 -8.34 23.71 -6.70
CA HIS A 9 -8.31 23.57 -8.14
C HIS A 9 -9.62 23.00 -8.66
N LYS A 10 -10.24 23.67 -9.64
CA LYS A 10 -11.56 23.28 -10.15
C LYS A 10 -11.49 22.01 -11.00
N PRO A 11 -12.31 21.00 -10.73
CA PRO A 11 -12.29 19.76 -11.48
C PRO A 11 -12.48 19.94 -13.00
N GLU A 12 -13.40 20.79 -13.42
CA GLU A 12 -13.72 21.02 -14.83
C GLU A 12 -12.59 21.72 -15.64
N GLU A 13 -11.66 22.35 -14.94
CA GLU A 13 -10.49 23.02 -15.53
C GLU A 13 -9.22 22.15 -15.46
N THR A 14 -9.27 20.99 -14.78
CA THR A 14 -8.10 20.15 -14.49
C THR A 14 -8.07 18.90 -15.38
N LYS A 15 -6.95 18.68 -16.06
CA LYS A 15 -6.69 17.52 -16.94
C LYS A 15 -5.85 16.49 -16.23
N ILE A 16 -6.37 15.28 -16.10
CA ILE A 16 -5.74 14.18 -15.38
C ILE A 16 -5.15 13.16 -16.36
N ALA A 17 -3.87 12.84 -16.18
CA ALA A 17 -3.27 11.62 -16.71
C ALA A 17 -3.49 10.48 -15.69
N LEU A 18 -4.45 9.57 -15.93
CA LEU A 18 -4.66 8.39 -15.10
C LEU A 18 -3.68 7.31 -15.53
N LEU A 19 -2.68 7.01 -14.67
CA LEU A 19 -1.66 6.02 -14.97
C LEU A 19 -2.05 4.65 -14.46
N ALA A 20 -2.15 3.68 -15.39
CA ALA A 20 -2.58 2.32 -15.10
C ALA A 20 -1.90 1.30 -16.01
N GLY A 21 -1.91 0.04 -15.64
CA GLY A 21 -1.23 -1.04 -16.35
C GLY A 21 0.16 -1.27 -15.79
N GLY A 22 1.19 -0.79 -16.47
CA GLY A 22 2.57 -1.04 -16.09
C GLY A 22 3.04 -2.45 -16.41
N SER A 23 4.29 -2.81 -16.02
CA SER A 23 4.93 -4.08 -16.33
C SER A 23 5.02 -5.06 -15.17
N SER A 24 4.48 -4.71 -13.99
CA SER A 24 4.51 -5.60 -12.81
C SER A 24 3.55 -6.79 -12.95
N GLY A 25 3.73 -7.80 -12.10
CA GLY A 25 2.78 -8.91 -11.96
C GLY A 25 1.38 -8.49 -11.52
N GLU A 26 1.23 -7.26 -11.02
CA GLU A 26 -0.02 -6.67 -10.55
C GLU A 26 -0.77 -5.87 -11.63
N ARG A 27 -0.32 -5.92 -12.89
CA ARG A 27 -0.97 -5.24 -14.03
C ARG A 27 -2.49 -5.42 -14.10
N PRO A 28 -3.07 -6.62 -13.95
CA PRO A 28 -4.53 -6.80 -13.99
C PRO A 28 -5.25 -6.02 -12.87
N ILE A 29 -4.64 -5.95 -11.69
CA ILE A 29 -5.19 -5.22 -10.55
C ILE A 29 -5.14 -3.71 -10.80
N SER A 30 -4.03 -3.22 -11.35
CA SER A 30 -3.85 -1.83 -11.76
C SER A 30 -4.94 -1.38 -12.74
N LEU A 31 -5.19 -2.17 -13.79
CA LEU A 31 -6.23 -1.86 -14.77
C LEU A 31 -7.63 -1.82 -14.13
N LYS A 32 -7.93 -2.75 -13.22
CA LYS A 32 -9.20 -2.77 -12.48
C LYS A 32 -9.34 -1.58 -11.52
N SER A 33 -8.26 -1.18 -10.84
CA SER A 33 -8.22 0.03 -10.00
C SER A 33 -8.46 1.29 -10.84
N ALA A 34 -7.91 1.34 -12.05
CA ALA A 34 -8.10 2.47 -12.95
C ALA A 34 -9.54 2.62 -13.42
N GLU A 35 -10.28 1.53 -13.65
CA GLU A 35 -11.71 1.60 -14.01
C GLU A 35 -12.50 2.34 -12.92
N GLY A 36 -12.33 1.96 -11.65
CA GLY A 36 -13.00 2.62 -10.54
C GLY A 36 -12.54 4.06 -10.32
N ALA A 37 -11.24 4.32 -10.39
CA ALA A 37 -10.68 5.66 -10.25
C ALA A 37 -11.15 6.60 -11.38
N LYS A 38 -11.17 6.10 -12.63
CA LYS A 38 -11.65 6.86 -13.79
C LYS A 38 -13.10 7.28 -13.62
N GLU A 39 -13.96 6.33 -13.28
CA GLU A 39 -15.38 6.60 -13.03
C GLU A 39 -15.56 7.66 -11.93
N ALA A 40 -14.84 7.55 -10.82
CA ALA A 40 -14.91 8.49 -9.72
C ALA A 40 -14.46 9.90 -10.12
N LEU A 41 -13.35 10.01 -10.84
CA LEU A 41 -12.80 11.29 -11.33
C LEU A 41 -13.72 11.94 -12.36
N GLU A 42 -14.27 11.19 -13.32
CA GLU A 42 -15.22 11.71 -14.31
C GLU A 42 -16.53 12.17 -13.65
N GLN A 43 -17.04 11.43 -12.65
CA GLN A 43 -18.21 11.85 -11.84
C GLN A 43 -17.92 13.13 -11.04
N ALA A 44 -16.68 13.35 -10.61
CA ALA A 44 -16.25 14.59 -9.95
C ALA A 44 -16.06 15.77 -10.93
N GLY A 45 -16.12 15.52 -12.24
CA GLY A 45 -16.05 16.55 -13.29
C GLY A 45 -14.69 16.74 -13.94
N TYR A 46 -13.69 15.89 -13.62
CA TYR A 46 -12.35 15.97 -14.22
C TYR A 46 -12.30 15.46 -15.66
N GLN A 47 -11.34 16.01 -16.45
CA GLN A 47 -11.01 15.51 -17.77
C GLN A 47 -9.94 14.41 -17.64
N VAL A 48 -10.31 13.14 -17.86
CA VAL A 48 -9.43 12.01 -17.59
C VAL A 48 -8.95 11.35 -18.88
N THR A 49 -7.62 11.21 -19.05
CA THR A 49 -6.99 10.40 -20.07
C THR A 49 -6.21 9.27 -19.41
N GLN A 50 -6.59 8.02 -19.71
CA GLN A 50 -5.86 6.87 -19.20
C GLN A 50 -4.64 6.58 -20.08
N LEU A 51 -3.48 6.37 -19.43
CA LEU A 51 -2.20 6.09 -20.07
C LEU A 51 -1.53 4.91 -19.36
N ASP A 52 -0.82 4.10 -20.14
CA ASP A 52 -0.06 2.95 -19.65
C ASP A 52 1.45 3.20 -19.77
N PRO A 53 2.18 3.34 -18.64
CA PRO A 53 3.63 3.58 -18.68
C PRO A 53 4.46 2.45 -19.30
N ALA A 54 3.88 1.27 -19.52
CA ALA A 54 4.54 0.20 -20.26
C ALA A 54 4.58 0.47 -21.78
N GLU A 55 3.76 1.42 -22.26
CA GLU A 55 3.67 1.78 -23.67
C GLU A 55 4.46 3.06 -23.97
N ALA A 56 5.43 2.97 -24.87
CA ALA A 56 6.29 4.12 -25.19
C ALA A 56 5.52 5.34 -25.75
N ALA A 57 4.40 5.09 -26.45
CA ALA A 57 3.54 6.15 -26.98
C ALA A 57 2.86 6.93 -25.85
N ASP A 58 2.44 6.23 -24.78
CA ASP A 58 1.77 6.83 -23.64
C ASP A 58 2.77 7.59 -22.75
N LEU A 59 3.99 7.07 -22.57
CA LEU A 59 5.08 7.83 -21.93
C LEU A 59 5.39 9.13 -22.69
N LYS A 60 5.39 9.07 -24.05
CA LYS A 60 5.57 10.28 -24.87
C LYS A 60 4.40 11.25 -24.68
N ALA A 61 3.18 10.76 -24.61
CA ALA A 61 1.99 11.58 -24.38
C ALA A 61 2.04 12.30 -23.02
N LEU A 62 2.60 11.70 -21.97
CA LEU A 62 2.83 12.36 -20.68
C LEU A 62 3.74 13.58 -20.81
N ILE A 63 4.79 13.50 -21.63
CA ILE A 63 5.72 14.60 -21.85
C ILE A 63 5.07 15.72 -22.66
N ASP A 64 4.34 15.36 -23.71
CA ASP A 64 3.78 16.30 -24.68
C ASP A 64 2.36 16.78 -24.32
N GLY A 65 1.65 16.09 -23.44
CA GLY A 65 0.20 16.09 -23.35
C GLY A 65 -0.45 17.27 -22.62
N GLY A 66 0.28 18.09 -21.89
CA GLY A 66 -0.28 19.24 -21.15
C GLY A 66 -1.32 18.81 -20.10
N PHE A 67 -1.02 17.78 -19.32
CA PHE A 67 -1.76 17.37 -18.13
C PHE A 67 -1.39 18.27 -16.95
N ASP A 68 -2.32 18.47 -16.03
CA ASP A 68 -2.10 19.23 -14.80
C ASP A 68 -1.61 18.35 -13.66
N VAL A 69 -2.05 17.06 -13.65
CA VAL A 69 -1.68 16.10 -12.61
C VAL A 69 -1.77 14.66 -13.14
N ALA A 70 -0.88 13.80 -12.64
CA ALA A 70 -0.97 12.35 -12.83
C ALA A 70 -1.67 11.70 -11.65
N PHE A 71 -2.71 10.90 -11.90
CA PHE A 71 -3.37 10.08 -10.91
C PHE A 71 -2.83 8.65 -11.00
N LEU A 72 -2.20 8.16 -9.93
CA LEU A 72 -1.57 6.85 -9.92
C LEU A 72 -2.58 5.76 -9.52
N ALA A 73 -2.80 4.79 -10.41
CA ALA A 73 -3.52 3.55 -10.18
C ALA A 73 -2.63 2.33 -10.51
N LEU A 74 -1.32 2.52 -10.47
CA LEU A 74 -0.31 1.49 -10.69
C LEU A 74 -0.05 0.72 -9.39
N HIS A 75 0.29 -0.57 -9.50
CA HIS A 75 0.63 -1.41 -8.35
C HIS A 75 1.94 -2.15 -8.57
N GLY A 76 2.68 -2.38 -7.48
CA GLY A 76 3.94 -3.10 -7.46
C GLY A 76 5.10 -2.34 -8.10
N LYS A 77 6.07 -3.11 -8.61
CA LYS A 77 7.29 -2.56 -9.22
C LYS A 77 6.99 -1.65 -10.40
N GLY A 78 7.70 -0.53 -10.48
CA GLY A 78 7.49 0.52 -11.47
C GLY A 78 6.35 1.50 -11.12
N GLY A 79 5.42 1.11 -10.23
CA GLY A 79 4.31 1.94 -9.78
C GLY A 79 4.45 2.46 -8.35
N GLU A 80 4.96 1.62 -7.44
CA GLU A 80 5.07 1.91 -6.00
C GLU A 80 6.51 1.96 -5.49
N ASP A 81 7.52 1.92 -6.37
CA ASP A 81 8.93 1.83 -6.01
C ASP A 81 9.75 3.11 -6.24
N GLY A 82 9.09 4.21 -6.59
CA GLY A 82 9.72 5.49 -6.87
C GLY A 82 10.08 5.70 -8.36
N ALA A 83 9.99 4.68 -9.22
CA ALA A 83 10.39 4.80 -10.61
C ALA A 83 9.49 5.75 -11.41
N ILE A 84 8.18 5.54 -11.41
CA ILE A 84 7.24 6.43 -12.09
C ILE A 84 7.19 7.81 -11.43
N GLN A 85 7.30 7.88 -10.09
CA GLN A 85 7.35 9.13 -9.33
C GLN A 85 8.55 9.98 -9.77
N GLY A 86 9.73 9.35 -9.94
CA GLY A 86 10.93 10.04 -10.42
C GLY A 86 10.82 10.55 -11.86
N PHE A 87 10.15 9.78 -12.73
CA PHE A 87 9.85 10.21 -14.09
C PHE A 87 8.93 11.44 -14.10
N LEU A 88 7.82 11.39 -13.37
CA LEU A 88 6.85 12.48 -13.28
C LEU A 88 7.47 13.75 -12.68
N GLN A 89 8.27 13.61 -11.62
CA GLN A 89 8.99 14.74 -11.02
C GLN A 89 10.01 15.35 -11.99
N THR A 90 10.69 14.54 -12.80
CA THR A 90 11.66 15.02 -13.80
C THR A 90 10.98 15.86 -14.90
N ILE A 91 9.77 15.51 -15.31
CA ILE A 91 9.00 16.27 -16.30
C ILE A 91 8.16 17.39 -15.67
N GLY A 92 8.22 17.60 -14.35
CA GLY A 92 7.48 18.63 -13.62
C GLY A 92 5.97 18.42 -13.57
N LEU A 93 5.49 17.17 -13.68
CA LEU A 93 4.07 16.83 -13.58
C LEU A 93 3.74 16.40 -12.15
N PRO A 94 2.89 17.14 -11.41
CA PRO A 94 2.39 16.71 -10.10
C PRO A 94 1.72 15.34 -10.17
N TYR A 95 1.75 14.58 -9.08
CA TYR A 95 1.17 13.23 -9.05
C TYR A 95 0.59 12.88 -7.67
N THR A 96 -0.42 12.03 -7.65
CA THR A 96 -1.05 11.55 -6.42
C THR A 96 -0.16 10.55 -5.67
N CYS A 97 -0.48 10.31 -4.39
CA CYS A 97 0.20 9.38 -3.51
C CYS A 97 1.60 9.86 -3.06
N SER A 98 2.43 8.95 -2.58
CA SER A 98 3.74 9.29 -1.99
C SER A 98 4.79 9.65 -3.04
N GLY A 99 5.77 10.46 -2.66
CA GLY A 99 6.91 10.82 -3.47
C GLY A 99 7.90 9.66 -3.66
N ILE A 100 9.03 9.95 -4.31
CA ILE A 100 10.07 8.96 -4.67
C ILE A 100 10.55 8.19 -3.45
N TRP A 101 10.95 8.92 -2.41
CA TRP A 101 11.52 8.33 -1.19
C TRP A 101 10.51 7.43 -0.47
N GLY A 102 9.31 7.97 -0.17
CA GLY A 102 8.27 7.23 0.54
C GLY A 102 7.87 5.95 -0.19
N SER A 103 7.70 6.03 -1.51
CA SER A 103 7.39 4.87 -2.35
C SER A 103 8.50 3.82 -2.31
N ALA A 104 9.76 4.22 -2.54
CA ALA A 104 10.90 3.30 -2.60
C ALA A 104 11.18 2.59 -1.25
N VAL A 105 10.96 3.29 -0.14
CA VAL A 105 11.17 2.71 1.20
C VAL A 105 10.01 1.84 1.62
N ALA A 106 8.76 2.27 1.37
CA ALA A 106 7.58 1.54 1.80
C ALA A 106 7.44 0.17 1.11
N ILE A 107 7.72 0.08 -0.20
CA ILE A 107 7.63 -1.18 -0.93
C ILE A 107 8.63 -2.22 -0.44
N ASP A 108 9.82 -1.78 0.04
CA ASP A 108 10.84 -2.65 0.59
C ASP A 108 10.54 -2.98 2.06
N LYS A 109 9.85 -4.08 2.30
CA LYS A 109 9.46 -4.54 3.65
C LYS A 109 10.64 -4.56 4.62
N THR A 110 11.85 -4.92 4.14
CA THR A 110 13.05 -4.98 4.99
C THR A 110 13.49 -3.60 5.46
N LYS A 111 13.29 -2.58 4.63
CA LYS A 111 13.62 -1.19 4.94
C LYS A 111 12.51 -0.52 5.77
N ALA A 112 11.25 -0.69 5.37
CA ALA A 112 10.12 -0.19 6.16
C ALA A 112 10.17 -0.62 7.63
N LYS A 113 10.51 -1.90 7.88
CA LYS A 113 10.67 -2.43 9.25
C LYS A 113 11.81 -1.79 10.06
N VAL A 114 12.83 -1.22 9.42
CA VAL A 114 13.87 -0.45 10.13
C VAL A 114 13.28 0.83 10.67
N PHE A 115 12.55 1.58 9.84
CA PHE A 115 11.89 2.82 10.27
C PHE A 115 10.80 2.57 11.31
N TYR A 116 10.01 1.48 11.18
CA TYR A 116 9.04 1.12 12.20
C TYR A 116 9.69 0.93 13.57
N ARG A 117 10.81 0.21 13.64
CA ARG A 117 11.52 -0.03 14.90
C ARG A 117 12.11 1.24 15.50
N GLU A 118 12.67 2.14 14.68
CA GLU A 118 13.20 3.43 15.13
C GLU A 118 12.11 4.32 15.74
N GLU A 119 10.90 4.28 15.18
CA GLU A 119 9.74 5.03 15.69
C GLU A 119 8.94 4.27 16.77
N GLY A 120 9.43 3.14 17.23
CA GLY A 120 8.77 2.32 18.25
C GLY A 120 7.43 1.72 17.80
N ILE A 121 7.23 1.55 16.49
CA ILE A 121 6.05 0.87 15.94
C ILE A 121 6.31 -0.63 16.03
N PRO A 122 5.47 -1.38 16.78
CA PRO A 122 5.63 -2.81 16.93
C PRO A 122 5.56 -3.53 15.57
N THR A 123 6.52 -4.41 15.31
CA THR A 123 6.56 -5.23 14.10
C THR A 123 7.14 -6.60 14.43
N PRO A 124 6.70 -7.71 13.80
CA PRO A 124 7.21 -9.03 14.12
C PRO A 124 8.74 -9.10 14.08
N ALA A 125 9.32 -9.89 14.98
CA ALA A 125 10.75 -10.18 14.91
C ALA A 125 11.08 -10.81 13.56
N GLY A 126 12.15 -10.37 12.91
CA GLY A 126 12.46 -10.85 11.59
C GLY A 126 13.93 -10.70 11.21
N MET A 127 14.29 -11.35 10.12
CA MET A 127 15.61 -11.26 9.51
C MET A 127 15.51 -11.19 7.99
N THR A 128 16.50 -10.57 7.38
CA THR A 128 16.62 -10.47 5.93
C THR A 128 17.65 -11.46 5.42
N ILE A 129 17.33 -12.18 4.35
CA ILE A 129 18.24 -13.04 3.61
C ILE A 129 18.27 -12.55 2.16
N ALA A 130 19.46 -12.21 1.65
CA ALA A 130 19.63 -11.80 0.27
C ALA A 130 20.11 -12.97 -0.61
N ARG A 131 19.85 -12.86 -1.92
CA ARG A 131 20.32 -13.83 -2.90
C ARG A 131 21.85 -13.86 -2.88
N GLY A 132 22.42 -15.05 -2.64
CA GLY A 132 23.86 -15.25 -2.52
C GLY A 132 24.39 -15.22 -1.09
N ASP A 133 23.58 -14.84 -0.09
CA ASP A 133 23.97 -14.99 1.30
C ASP A 133 24.08 -16.47 1.68
N ALA A 134 25.05 -16.78 2.55
CA ALA A 134 25.07 -18.06 3.24
C ALA A 134 24.06 -17.99 4.41
N TYR A 135 23.13 -18.92 4.47
CA TYR A 135 22.19 -19.04 5.58
C TYR A 135 22.03 -20.49 6.02
N ASP A 136 21.70 -20.66 7.30
CA ASP A 136 21.30 -21.95 7.85
C ASP A 136 19.85 -21.86 8.35
N VAL A 137 19.01 -22.79 7.89
CA VAL A 137 17.61 -22.85 8.31
C VAL A 137 17.49 -23.08 9.82
N ALA A 138 18.46 -23.80 10.43
CA ALA A 138 18.50 -24.00 11.88
C ALA A 138 18.65 -22.66 12.64
N ASP A 139 19.42 -21.69 12.09
CA ASP A 139 19.53 -20.35 12.67
C ASP A 139 18.23 -19.56 12.55
N VAL A 140 17.48 -19.74 11.46
CA VAL A 140 16.15 -19.14 11.28
C VAL A 140 15.20 -19.66 12.35
N VAL A 141 15.11 -20.98 12.50
CA VAL A 141 14.27 -21.63 13.51
C VAL A 141 14.65 -21.22 14.94
N ALA A 142 15.96 -21.18 15.23
CA ALA A 142 16.43 -20.77 16.54
C ALA A 142 16.07 -19.32 16.92
N LYS A 143 16.01 -18.40 15.93
CA LYS A 143 15.73 -16.98 16.15
C LYS A 143 14.24 -16.63 16.10
N LEU A 144 13.49 -17.27 15.20
CA LEU A 144 12.12 -16.86 14.87
C LEU A 144 11.06 -17.91 15.22
N GLY A 145 11.47 -19.10 15.62
CA GLY A 145 10.59 -20.22 15.90
C GLY A 145 10.39 -21.14 14.70
N ASP A 146 9.66 -22.22 14.90
CA ASP A 146 9.44 -23.29 13.92
C ASP A 146 8.40 -22.92 12.85
N LYS A 147 7.54 -21.92 13.14
CA LYS A 147 6.57 -21.38 12.21
C LYS A 147 6.90 -19.93 11.86
N VAL A 148 7.05 -19.64 10.57
CA VAL A 148 7.48 -18.34 10.07
C VAL A 148 6.66 -17.88 8.87
N ALA A 149 6.69 -16.57 8.61
CA ALA A 149 6.25 -15.97 7.35
C ALA A 149 7.49 -15.58 6.53
N VAL A 150 7.70 -16.20 5.37
CA VAL A 150 8.72 -15.82 4.38
C VAL A 150 8.06 -14.94 3.33
N LYS A 151 8.63 -13.76 3.08
CA LYS A 151 8.04 -12.76 2.19
C LYS A 151 9.08 -12.24 1.20
N ALA A 152 8.77 -12.22 -0.10
CA ALA A 152 9.52 -11.45 -1.07
C ALA A 152 9.55 -9.98 -0.62
N ALA A 153 10.73 -9.36 -0.59
CA ALA A 153 10.92 -8.09 0.11
C ALA A 153 10.22 -6.90 -0.57
N THR A 154 10.14 -6.92 -1.92
CA THR A 154 9.65 -5.79 -2.74
C THR A 154 8.48 -6.15 -3.64
N GLU A 155 7.79 -7.27 -3.39
CA GLU A 155 6.58 -7.66 -4.10
C GLU A 155 5.33 -7.26 -3.30
N GLY A 156 4.26 -6.95 -4.03
CA GLY A 156 2.94 -6.66 -3.48
C GLY A 156 1.96 -7.83 -3.59
N SER A 157 0.69 -7.58 -3.27
CA SER A 157 -0.44 -8.50 -3.49
C SER A 157 -0.23 -9.94 -2.99
N SER A 158 0.51 -10.12 -1.88
CA SER A 158 0.88 -11.43 -1.32
C SER A 158 1.70 -12.34 -2.27
N ILE A 159 2.25 -11.80 -3.36
CA ILE A 159 3.17 -12.55 -4.24
C ILE A 159 4.45 -12.86 -3.48
N GLY A 160 4.85 -14.14 -3.46
CA GLY A 160 6.05 -14.57 -2.73
C GLY A 160 5.91 -14.51 -1.20
N VAL A 161 4.69 -14.61 -0.67
CA VAL A 161 4.41 -14.75 0.76
C VAL A 161 4.07 -16.20 1.07
N TYR A 162 4.84 -16.80 1.99
CA TYR A 162 4.68 -18.18 2.43
C TYR A 162 4.60 -18.25 3.94
N ILE A 163 3.53 -18.82 4.48
CA ILE A 163 3.39 -19.17 5.90
C ILE A 163 3.70 -20.65 6.01
N VAL A 164 4.82 -20.99 6.64
CA VAL A 164 5.38 -22.34 6.65
C VAL A 164 5.82 -22.76 8.05
N GLU A 165 5.83 -24.07 8.28
CA GLU A 165 6.21 -24.67 9.57
C GLU A 165 7.16 -25.86 9.35
N GLY A 166 8.27 -25.86 10.11
CA GLY A 166 9.32 -26.86 10.02
C GLY A 166 10.43 -26.53 9.02
N ALA A 167 11.65 -27.02 9.34
CA ALA A 167 12.87 -26.64 8.64
C ALA A 167 12.83 -26.90 7.12
N ASP A 168 12.25 -28.02 6.68
CA ASP A 168 12.20 -28.38 5.26
C ASP A 168 11.29 -27.41 4.46
N GLU A 169 10.15 -27.01 5.04
CA GLU A 169 9.24 -26.07 4.41
C GLU A 169 9.83 -24.64 4.40
N ILE A 170 10.49 -24.25 5.48
CA ILE A 170 11.20 -22.98 5.57
C ILE A 170 12.28 -22.89 4.47
N GLY A 171 13.08 -23.96 4.32
CA GLY A 171 14.13 -24.02 3.29
C GLY A 171 13.56 -23.91 1.86
N ARG A 172 12.42 -24.53 1.58
CA ARG A 172 11.71 -24.40 0.29
C ARG A 172 11.20 -22.97 0.06
N ALA A 173 10.51 -22.41 1.04
CA ALA A 173 9.96 -21.06 0.97
C ALA A 173 11.04 -19.98 0.78
N LEU A 174 12.21 -20.14 1.44
CA LEU A 174 13.36 -19.26 1.24
C LEU A 174 13.87 -19.31 -0.20
N LYS A 175 14.03 -20.52 -0.75
CA LYS A 175 14.45 -20.69 -2.13
C LYS A 175 13.45 -20.06 -3.10
N ASP A 176 12.16 -20.40 -2.96
CA ASP A 176 11.10 -19.90 -3.85
C ASP A 176 10.97 -18.38 -3.77
N GLY A 177 11.07 -17.79 -2.57
CA GLY A 177 11.08 -16.35 -2.38
C GLY A 177 12.29 -15.66 -3.02
N LEU A 178 13.49 -16.27 -2.92
CA LEU A 178 14.71 -15.75 -3.54
C LEU A 178 14.73 -15.96 -5.08
N ASP A 179 13.94 -16.87 -5.63
CA ASP A 179 13.73 -16.98 -7.07
C ASP A 179 12.86 -15.82 -7.59
N ILE A 180 11.91 -15.33 -6.77
CA ILE A 180 11.03 -14.20 -7.10
C ILE A 180 11.74 -12.86 -6.91
N ASP A 181 12.44 -12.67 -5.77
CA ASP A 181 13.08 -11.40 -5.41
C ASP A 181 14.58 -11.57 -5.12
N THR A 182 15.30 -10.46 -5.05
CA THR A 182 16.74 -10.44 -4.68
C THR A 182 16.95 -10.65 -3.19
N LYS A 183 15.92 -10.50 -2.38
CA LYS A 183 15.94 -10.70 -0.94
C LYS A 183 14.57 -11.09 -0.42
N VAL A 184 14.56 -11.80 0.70
CA VAL A 184 13.35 -12.14 1.45
C VAL A 184 13.43 -11.59 2.87
N LEU A 185 12.28 -11.21 3.40
CA LEU A 185 12.06 -10.97 4.81
C LEU A 185 11.47 -12.23 5.42
N VAL A 186 12.13 -12.77 6.45
CA VAL A 186 11.59 -13.88 7.26
C VAL A 186 11.15 -13.32 8.59
N GLU A 187 9.91 -13.53 8.96
CA GLU A 187 9.33 -13.03 10.21
C GLU A 187 8.77 -14.16 11.05
N GLN A 188 8.86 -13.99 12.37
CA GLN A 188 8.10 -14.80 13.31
C GLN A 188 6.62 -14.79 12.90
N PHE A 189 5.99 -15.95 12.87
CA PHE A 189 4.56 -16.05 12.62
C PHE A 189 3.76 -15.44 13.77
N VAL A 190 2.88 -14.52 13.45
CA VAL A 190 1.91 -13.93 14.38
C VAL A 190 0.52 -14.33 13.94
N LYS A 191 -0.31 -14.76 14.89
CA LYS A 191 -1.72 -15.04 14.66
C LYS A 191 -2.56 -13.96 15.33
N GLY A 192 -3.38 -13.28 14.56
CA GLY A 192 -4.22 -12.20 15.08
C GLY A 192 -5.35 -11.82 14.14
N THR A 193 -6.17 -10.88 14.57
CA THR A 193 -7.17 -10.22 13.73
C THR A 193 -6.46 -9.32 12.73
N GLU A 194 -6.79 -9.48 11.45
CA GLU A 194 -6.23 -8.63 10.39
C GLU A 194 -6.95 -7.28 10.38
N LEU A 195 -6.16 -6.22 10.53
CA LEU A 195 -6.61 -4.85 10.56
C LEU A 195 -5.86 -4.03 9.51
N THR A 196 -6.51 -3.01 9.01
CA THR A 196 -5.84 -2.01 8.17
C THR A 196 -6.31 -0.60 8.51
N CYS A 197 -5.41 0.36 8.33
CA CYS A 197 -5.70 1.76 8.58
C CYS A 197 -5.16 2.63 7.44
N VAL A 198 -6.05 3.41 6.86
CA VAL A 198 -5.71 4.42 5.86
C VAL A 198 -5.29 5.71 6.54
N VAL A 199 -4.24 6.34 6.02
CA VAL A 199 -3.79 7.68 6.42
C VAL A 199 -3.83 8.59 5.20
N MET A 200 -4.33 9.81 5.39
CA MET A 200 -4.36 10.87 4.36
C MET A 200 -3.70 12.14 4.86
N GLY A 201 -2.99 12.83 3.98
CA GLY A 201 -2.26 14.06 4.29
C GLY A 201 -0.74 13.88 4.26
N SER A 202 0.00 14.72 4.99
CA SER A 202 1.46 14.65 5.12
C SER A 202 1.93 15.35 6.39
N GLY A 203 3.00 14.85 7.01
CA GLY A 203 3.57 15.44 8.23
C GLY A 203 2.52 15.66 9.33
N ASP A 204 2.44 16.88 9.86
CA ASP A 204 1.51 17.24 10.94
C ASP A 204 0.02 17.22 10.50
N SER A 205 -0.26 17.29 9.20
CA SER A 205 -1.62 17.20 8.65
C SER A 205 -2.09 15.78 8.38
N ALA A 206 -1.24 14.77 8.58
CA ALA A 206 -1.60 13.37 8.36
C ALA A 206 -2.70 12.91 9.32
N GLN A 207 -3.80 12.39 8.78
CA GLN A 207 -4.96 11.95 9.53
C GLN A 207 -5.29 10.49 9.22
N ALA A 208 -5.50 9.68 10.27
CA ALA A 208 -5.96 8.31 10.14
C ALA A 208 -7.48 8.27 9.92
N LEU A 209 -7.93 7.46 8.99
CA LEU A 209 -9.33 7.07 8.80
C LEU A 209 -9.73 5.96 9.79
N PRO A 210 -11.02 5.61 9.89
CA PRO A 210 -11.44 4.49 10.71
C PRO A 210 -10.70 3.19 10.34
N VAL A 211 -10.35 2.42 11.36
CA VAL A 211 -9.72 1.11 11.19
C VAL A 211 -10.71 0.15 10.55
N ILE A 212 -10.23 -0.66 9.61
CA ILE A 212 -11.01 -1.73 8.98
C ILE A 212 -10.52 -3.08 9.52
N GLU A 213 -11.44 -3.92 9.93
CA GLU A 213 -11.21 -5.34 10.18
C GLU A 213 -11.41 -6.11 8.87
N ILE A 214 -10.44 -6.94 8.53
CA ILE A 214 -10.48 -7.80 7.35
C ILE A 214 -10.73 -9.23 7.81
N ILE A 215 -11.79 -9.83 7.29
CA ILE A 215 -12.18 -11.22 7.59
C ILE A 215 -11.99 -12.02 6.30
N PRO A 216 -10.82 -12.68 6.12
CA PRO A 216 -10.59 -13.48 4.94
C PRO A 216 -11.47 -14.73 4.96
N GLN A 217 -11.96 -15.16 3.80
CA GLN A 217 -12.69 -16.43 3.67
C GLN A 217 -11.74 -17.63 3.71
N ASN A 218 -10.48 -17.43 3.32
CA ASN A 218 -9.41 -18.42 3.42
C ASN A 218 -8.73 -18.36 4.80
N ALA A 219 -7.80 -19.29 5.05
CA ALA A 219 -7.03 -19.33 6.29
C ALA A 219 -6.10 -18.11 6.52
N SER A 220 -5.86 -17.32 5.48
CA SER A 220 -5.04 -16.09 5.48
C SER A 220 -5.52 -15.11 4.43
N TYR A 221 -5.15 -13.84 4.57
CA TYR A 221 -5.45 -12.78 3.59
C TYR A 221 -4.48 -12.85 2.41
N ASP A 222 -4.61 -13.92 1.63
CA ASP A 222 -3.84 -14.22 0.44
C ASP A 222 -4.33 -13.48 -0.82
N PHE A 223 -3.73 -13.75 -1.97
CA PHE A 223 -4.10 -13.11 -3.23
C PHE A 223 -5.57 -13.35 -3.59
N GLU A 224 -6.07 -14.57 -3.40
CA GLU A 224 -7.45 -14.93 -3.70
C GLU A 224 -8.42 -14.19 -2.76
N SER A 225 -8.11 -14.15 -1.46
CA SER A 225 -8.90 -13.41 -0.46
C SER A 225 -8.93 -11.90 -0.74
N LYS A 226 -7.86 -11.33 -1.35
CA LYS A 226 -7.78 -9.91 -1.69
C LYS A 226 -8.62 -9.51 -2.90
N TYR A 227 -8.71 -10.39 -3.93
CA TYR A 227 -9.19 -9.98 -5.25
C TYR A 227 -10.33 -10.81 -5.82
N ALA A 228 -10.62 -12.01 -5.28
CA ALA A 228 -11.77 -12.80 -5.69
C ALA A 228 -13.08 -12.17 -5.16
N PRO A 229 -14.16 -12.21 -5.93
CA PRO A 229 -15.47 -11.78 -5.42
C PRO A 229 -15.86 -12.55 -4.16
N GLY A 230 -16.09 -11.84 -3.04
CA GLY A 230 -16.40 -12.45 -1.75
C GLY A 230 -15.21 -13.11 -1.05
N GLY A 231 -13.97 -12.87 -1.48
CA GLY A 231 -12.75 -13.42 -0.87
C GLY A 231 -12.47 -12.93 0.55
N SER A 232 -12.99 -11.76 0.92
CA SER A 232 -12.94 -11.20 2.27
C SER A 232 -14.19 -10.37 2.57
N GLU A 233 -14.52 -10.24 3.85
CA GLU A 233 -15.48 -9.28 4.39
C GLU A 233 -14.72 -8.13 5.05
N HIS A 234 -15.16 -6.89 4.80
CA HIS A 234 -14.59 -5.69 5.42
C HIS A 234 -15.58 -5.10 6.42
N VAL A 235 -15.17 -4.96 7.67
CA VAL A 235 -15.97 -4.34 8.72
C VAL A 235 -15.33 -2.99 9.09
N CYS A 236 -16.02 -1.90 8.80
CA CYS A 236 -15.55 -0.54 9.06
C CYS A 236 -16.64 0.28 9.76
N PRO A 237 -16.40 0.80 10.97
CA PRO A 237 -15.21 0.61 11.82
C PRO A 237 -15.01 -0.85 12.27
N ALA A 238 -13.75 -1.23 12.53
CA ALA A 238 -13.37 -2.54 13.04
C ALA A 238 -14.03 -2.85 14.41
N ARG A 239 -14.32 -4.12 14.67
CA ARG A 239 -14.92 -4.62 15.92
C ARG A 239 -13.85 -4.86 17.00
N ILE A 240 -13.08 -3.84 17.31
CA ILE A 240 -12.04 -3.82 18.35
C ILE A 240 -12.35 -2.73 19.37
N ASP A 241 -11.71 -2.78 20.53
CA ASP A 241 -11.90 -1.76 21.57
C ASP A 241 -11.28 -0.40 21.18
N ASP A 242 -11.72 0.66 21.90
CA ASP A 242 -11.29 2.04 21.62
C ASP A 242 -9.78 2.24 21.81
N ALA A 243 -9.15 1.54 22.77
CA ALA A 243 -7.71 1.66 23.02
C ALA A 243 -6.91 1.04 21.87
N SER A 244 -7.30 -0.14 21.40
CA SER A 244 -6.73 -0.80 20.22
C SER A 244 -6.94 0.05 18.97
N THR A 245 -8.14 0.62 18.77
CA THR A 245 -8.42 1.53 17.64
C THR A 245 -7.48 2.73 17.65
N ALA A 246 -7.34 3.41 18.78
CA ALA A 246 -6.46 4.56 18.91
C ALA A 246 -4.98 4.20 18.68
N ALA A 247 -4.56 3.03 19.14
CA ALA A 247 -3.20 2.54 18.94
C ALA A 247 -2.91 2.23 17.46
N VAL A 248 -3.81 1.53 16.73
CA VAL A 248 -3.69 1.29 15.28
C VAL A 248 -3.58 2.60 14.53
N GLN A 249 -4.48 3.55 14.78
CA GLN A 249 -4.47 4.85 14.11
C GLN A 249 -3.18 5.62 14.38
N LYS A 250 -2.72 5.66 15.62
CA LYS A 250 -1.46 6.30 16.01
C LYS A 250 -0.26 5.68 15.28
N HIS A 251 -0.17 4.35 15.25
CA HIS A 251 0.93 3.64 14.58
C HIS A 251 0.86 3.77 13.06
N ALA A 252 -0.33 3.84 12.46
CA ALA A 252 -0.49 4.08 11.03
C ALA A 252 0.01 5.47 10.62
N VAL A 253 -0.33 6.53 11.39
CA VAL A 253 0.19 7.89 11.17
C VAL A 253 1.70 7.93 11.39
N ALA A 254 2.21 7.28 12.45
CA ALA A 254 3.64 7.21 12.70
C ALA A 254 4.39 6.49 11.56
N ALA A 255 3.86 5.37 11.05
CA ALA A 255 4.43 4.63 9.92
C ALA A 255 4.44 5.49 8.64
N HIS A 256 3.34 6.16 8.33
CA HIS A 256 3.23 7.09 7.21
C HIS A 256 4.33 8.16 7.26
N ASN A 257 4.47 8.83 8.39
CA ASN A 257 5.46 9.90 8.56
C ASN A 257 6.90 9.37 8.59
N ALA A 258 7.16 8.26 9.28
CA ALA A 258 8.49 7.64 9.37
C ALA A 258 9.06 7.23 8.01
N LEU A 259 8.19 6.75 7.12
CA LEU A 259 8.56 6.38 5.76
C LEU A 259 8.67 7.59 4.81
N GLY A 260 8.35 8.81 5.27
CA GLY A 260 8.29 10.01 4.44
C GLY A 260 7.19 9.91 3.37
N CYS A 261 6.08 9.27 3.72
CA CYS A 261 4.93 9.16 2.85
C CYS A 261 4.11 10.45 2.83
N GLU A 262 3.36 10.64 1.75
CA GLU A 262 2.49 11.77 1.50
C GLU A 262 1.21 11.32 0.78
N GLY A 263 0.21 12.18 0.77
CA GLY A 263 -1.06 11.91 0.09
C GLY A 263 -1.86 10.83 0.80
N VAL A 264 -1.84 9.61 0.32
CA VAL A 264 -2.58 8.50 0.90
C VAL A 264 -1.69 7.26 1.07
N THR A 265 -1.81 6.60 2.22
CA THR A 265 -1.21 5.27 2.45
C THR A 265 -2.20 4.37 3.17
N ARG A 266 -1.91 3.08 3.17
CA ARG A 266 -2.63 2.06 3.96
C ARG A 266 -1.62 1.18 4.67
N THR A 267 -1.65 1.17 6.00
CA THR A 267 -0.80 0.29 6.79
C THR A 267 -1.61 -0.89 7.33
N ASP A 268 -1.10 -2.09 7.13
CA ASP A 268 -1.72 -3.35 7.50
C ASP A 268 -1.13 -3.86 8.83
N PHE A 269 -1.99 -4.37 9.72
CA PHE A 269 -1.65 -4.79 11.09
C PHE A 269 -2.24 -6.16 11.42
N LEU A 270 -1.63 -6.82 12.41
CA LEU A 270 -2.24 -7.93 13.15
C LEU A 270 -2.44 -7.51 14.60
N LEU A 271 -3.60 -7.82 15.16
CA LEU A 271 -3.93 -7.66 16.58
C LEU A 271 -4.14 -9.04 17.22
N GLU A 272 -3.26 -9.42 18.14
CA GLU A 272 -3.37 -10.68 18.90
C GLU A 272 -4.44 -10.59 19.99
N GLU A 273 -4.94 -11.74 20.46
CA GLU A 273 -5.95 -11.82 21.53
C GLU A 273 -5.49 -11.20 22.86
N ASN A 274 -4.18 -11.18 23.11
CA ASN A 274 -3.58 -10.54 24.29
C ASN A 274 -3.48 -9.01 24.21
N GLY A 275 -3.84 -8.44 23.04
CA GLY A 275 -3.77 -6.99 22.75
C GLY A 275 -2.46 -6.53 22.12
N ASP A 276 -1.48 -7.41 21.89
CA ASP A 276 -0.27 -7.08 21.16
C ASP A 276 -0.59 -6.79 19.69
N MET A 277 0.03 -5.74 19.17
CA MET A 277 -0.22 -5.26 17.81
C MET A 277 1.07 -5.25 16.99
N TRP A 278 0.97 -5.61 15.71
CA TRP A 278 2.12 -5.78 14.84
C TRP A 278 1.86 -5.13 13.47
N ALA A 279 2.61 -4.09 13.11
CA ALA A 279 2.59 -3.51 11.77
C ALA A 279 3.28 -4.46 10.78
N LEU A 280 2.61 -4.75 9.67
CA LEU A 280 3.10 -5.66 8.64
C LEU A 280 3.78 -4.92 7.50
N GLU A 281 3.08 -4.03 6.82
CA GLU A 281 3.54 -3.27 5.66
C GLU A 281 2.74 -1.98 5.50
N THR A 282 3.28 -1.03 4.73
CA THR A 282 2.57 0.19 4.30
C THR A 282 2.52 0.23 2.77
N ASN A 283 1.32 0.37 2.24
CA ASN A 283 1.06 0.48 0.80
C ASN A 283 0.91 1.96 0.42
N THR A 284 1.63 2.42 -0.59
CA THR A 284 1.66 3.83 -1.01
C THR A 284 0.69 4.15 -2.15
N VAL A 285 0.20 3.15 -2.87
CA VAL A 285 -0.88 3.28 -3.85
C VAL A 285 -1.96 2.23 -3.54
N PRO A 286 -2.80 2.47 -2.51
CA PRO A 286 -3.86 1.53 -2.14
C PRO A 286 -4.83 1.29 -3.29
N GLY A 287 -5.43 0.09 -3.34
CA GLY A 287 -6.41 -0.28 -4.37
C GLY A 287 -7.60 0.69 -4.42
N MET A 288 -8.09 0.95 -5.62
CA MET A 288 -9.11 1.98 -5.93
C MET A 288 -10.31 1.42 -6.70
N THR A 289 -10.66 0.15 -6.46
CA THR A 289 -11.95 -0.37 -6.91
C THR A 289 -13.06 0.05 -5.92
N ALA A 290 -14.30 0.01 -6.34
CA ALA A 290 -15.45 0.36 -5.47
C ALA A 290 -15.53 -0.49 -4.18
N THR A 291 -14.90 -1.66 -4.16
CA THR A 291 -14.84 -2.60 -3.03
C THR A 291 -13.46 -2.65 -2.37
N SER A 292 -12.58 -1.69 -2.66
CA SER A 292 -11.26 -1.61 -2.03
C SER A 292 -11.33 -0.94 -0.65
N LEU A 293 -10.36 -1.28 0.20
CA LEU A 293 -10.26 -0.81 1.59
C LEU A 293 -10.19 0.71 1.71
N LEU A 294 -9.52 1.40 0.77
CA LEU A 294 -9.43 2.87 0.78
C LEU A 294 -10.80 3.54 0.60
N PRO A 295 -11.61 3.23 -0.43
CA PRO A 295 -12.98 3.75 -0.54
C PRO A 295 -13.89 3.35 0.63
N ASP A 296 -13.71 2.15 1.22
CA ASP A 296 -14.49 1.71 2.37
C ASP A 296 -14.21 2.57 3.61
N ALA A 297 -12.92 2.85 3.90
CA ALA A 297 -12.53 3.74 5.00
C ALA A 297 -13.08 5.17 4.82
N ALA A 298 -13.00 5.70 3.60
CA ALA A 298 -13.52 7.04 3.28
C ALA A 298 -15.05 7.11 3.45
N ARG A 299 -15.77 6.09 2.99
CA ARG A 299 -17.23 6.00 3.14
C ARG A 299 -17.67 5.99 4.60
N ALA A 300 -16.89 5.36 5.49
CA ALA A 300 -17.18 5.32 6.92
C ALA A 300 -17.14 6.71 7.60
N VAL A 301 -16.44 7.68 7.00
CA VAL A 301 -16.44 9.09 7.45
C VAL A 301 -17.31 10.02 6.57
N GLY A 302 -18.17 9.45 5.73
CA GLY A 302 -19.11 10.21 4.89
C GLY A 302 -18.43 10.89 3.68
N VAL A 303 -17.32 10.32 3.19
CA VAL A 303 -16.63 10.75 1.96
C VAL A 303 -16.93 9.76 0.86
N SER A 304 -17.59 10.22 -0.20
CA SER A 304 -17.84 9.40 -1.39
C SER A 304 -16.55 9.15 -2.21
N PHE A 305 -16.58 8.15 -3.09
CA PHE A 305 -15.40 7.85 -3.89
C PHE A 305 -15.00 9.02 -4.84
N PRO A 306 -15.92 9.72 -5.51
CA PRO A 306 -15.58 10.95 -6.24
C PRO A 306 -14.96 12.06 -5.37
N GLU A 307 -15.47 12.27 -4.14
CA GLU A 307 -14.87 13.22 -3.19
C GLU A 307 -13.46 12.77 -2.76
N LEU A 308 -13.25 11.48 -2.47
CA LEU A 308 -11.94 10.92 -2.14
C LEU A 308 -10.94 11.14 -3.28
N ALA A 309 -11.32 10.81 -4.52
CA ALA A 309 -10.47 11.01 -5.70
C ALA A 309 -10.13 12.49 -5.88
N THR A 310 -11.10 13.39 -5.66
CA THR A 310 -10.88 14.85 -5.67
C THR A 310 -9.87 15.26 -4.60
N MET A 311 -10.02 14.79 -3.36
CA MET A 311 -9.07 15.09 -2.28
C MET A 311 -7.64 14.65 -2.62
N MET A 312 -7.48 13.46 -3.23
CA MET A 312 -6.17 12.98 -3.68
C MET A 312 -5.57 13.89 -4.77
N VAL A 313 -6.37 14.34 -5.73
CA VAL A 313 -5.93 15.29 -6.76
C VAL A 313 -5.53 16.64 -6.15
N GLN A 314 -6.33 17.20 -5.24
CA GLN A 314 -6.02 18.45 -4.57
C GLN A 314 -4.71 18.36 -3.77
N MET A 315 -4.51 17.30 -3.01
CA MET A 315 -3.24 17.06 -2.28
C MET A 315 -2.04 17.02 -3.24
N ALA A 316 -2.19 16.41 -4.41
CA ALA A 316 -1.12 16.31 -5.39
C ALA A 316 -0.77 17.66 -6.02
N LEU A 317 -1.78 18.50 -6.31
CA LEU A 317 -1.60 19.83 -6.89
C LEU A 317 -1.05 20.85 -5.87
N ASP A 318 -1.35 20.66 -4.59
CA ASP A 318 -0.86 21.53 -3.50
C ASP A 318 0.49 21.04 -2.92
N ALA A 319 0.99 19.87 -3.36
CA ALA A 319 2.26 19.33 -2.87
C ALA A 319 3.46 20.11 -3.40
N ASP A 320 4.39 20.44 -2.51
CA ASP A 320 5.68 21.07 -2.87
C ASP A 320 6.72 19.96 -3.16
N ARG A 321 6.76 19.49 -4.42
CA ARG A 321 7.63 18.37 -4.88
C ARG A 321 8.50 18.76 -6.06
#